data_2bd133ad149504dc9061a0d348650c51
#
_entry.id   2bd133ad149504dc9061a0d348650c51
#
_cell.length_a   1.000
_cell.length_b   1.000
_cell.length_c   1.000
_cell.angle_alpha   90.00
_cell.angle_beta   90.00
_cell.angle_gamma   90.00
#
_symmetry.space_group_name_H-M   'P 1'
#
loop_
_entity.id
_entity.type
_entity.pdbx_description
1 polymer ?
#
loop_
_entity_poly.entity_id
_entity_poly.type
_entity_poly.pdbx_seq_one_letter_code
_entity_poly.pdbx_strand_id
1 'polypeptide(L)'
;HTIEFIKRKPYGNHLLAKAKDEVTQVIDATPGYAPGDRQRIIEQNKRSPVRHAYFREYLALQRLCLLILQRQKHQIGSGSRQIYGILFDGAWLWEEYIALLVGDIFYHPRNKSGEGAQRLFHGNVGKIYPDFIGRDGAQRIVADAKYKPMGNIDGRDYLQLLAYMFRFDAKIGYYLYPEAKGAEDLKLWMNRGSTYEKNVVPRDDVSVTKHGL
;
A
#
# COMPACT_ATOMS: atom_id res chain seq x y z
N HIS A 1 -12.28 11.31 -21.98
CA HIS A 1 -12.35 9.91 -22.43
C HIS A 1 -12.32 8.92 -21.27
N THR A 2 -11.40 9.06 -20.32
CA THR A 2 -11.28 8.13 -19.18
C THR A 2 -12.53 8.17 -18.29
N ILE A 3 -13.05 9.34 -17.96
CA ILE A 3 -14.29 9.50 -17.20
C ILE A 3 -15.46 8.79 -17.90
N GLU A 4 -15.64 9.01 -19.19
CA GLU A 4 -16.70 8.37 -19.97
C GLU A 4 -16.52 6.85 -20.08
N PHE A 5 -15.28 6.38 -20.10
CA PHE A 5 -15.00 4.96 -20.05
C PHE A 5 -15.37 4.34 -18.69
N ILE A 6 -15.06 5.03 -17.59
CA ILE A 6 -15.40 4.60 -16.23
C ILE A 6 -16.90 4.58 -16.01
N LYS A 7 -17.65 5.60 -16.45
CA LYS A 7 -19.14 5.66 -16.37
C LYS A 7 -19.82 4.42 -16.92
N ARG A 8 -19.24 3.82 -17.99
CA ARG A 8 -19.79 2.61 -18.64
C ARG A 8 -19.45 1.30 -17.93
N LYS A 9 -18.72 1.34 -16.81
CA LYS A 9 -18.32 0.15 -16.04
C LYS A 9 -19.29 -0.12 -14.90
N PRO A 10 -19.49 -1.37 -14.51
CA PRO A 10 -20.16 -1.68 -13.25
C PRO A 10 -19.50 -0.88 -12.12
N TYR A 11 -20.31 -0.29 -11.25
CA TYR A 11 -19.88 0.60 -10.14
C TYR A 11 -19.16 1.89 -10.56
N GLY A 12 -18.97 2.17 -11.86
CA GLY A 12 -18.26 3.37 -12.35
C GLY A 12 -18.88 4.68 -11.87
N ASN A 13 -20.21 4.79 -11.89
CA ASN A 13 -20.91 5.97 -11.38
C ASN A 13 -20.72 6.16 -9.86
N HIS A 14 -20.66 5.08 -9.10
CA HIS A 14 -20.40 5.16 -7.66
C HIS A 14 -18.97 5.66 -7.36
N LEU A 15 -17.98 5.22 -8.16
CA LEU A 15 -16.60 5.71 -8.05
C LEU A 15 -16.51 7.21 -8.38
N LEU A 16 -17.15 7.64 -9.48
CA LEU A 16 -17.11 9.04 -9.90
C LEU A 16 -17.89 9.97 -8.96
N ALA A 17 -18.88 9.45 -8.25
CA ALA A 17 -19.62 10.22 -7.25
C ALA A 17 -18.75 10.64 -6.05
N LYS A 18 -17.67 9.90 -5.76
CA LYS A 18 -16.72 10.25 -4.69
C LYS A 18 -15.83 11.46 -5.01
N ALA A 19 -15.71 11.81 -6.29
CA ALA A 19 -14.95 12.95 -6.81
C ALA A 19 -15.81 13.79 -7.74
N LYS A 20 -17.04 14.06 -7.35
CA LYS A 20 -18.06 14.70 -8.21
C LYS A 20 -17.63 16.06 -8.69
N ASP A 21 -17.08 16.88 -7.81
CA ASP A 21 -16.71 18.25 -8.12
C ASP A 21 -15.53 18.32 -9.10
N GLU A 22 -14.51 17.48 -8.88
CA GLU A 22 -13.35 17.36 -9.76
C GLU A 22 -13.76 16.80 -11.15
N VAL A 23 -14.65 15.82 -11.16
CA VAL A 23 -15.19 15.26 -12.42
C VAL A 23 -15.94 16.34 -13.19
N THR A 24 -16.76 17.15 -12.53
CA THR A 24 -17.48 18.26 -13.16
C THR A 24 -16.51 19.28 -13.72
N GLN A 25 -15.52 19.72 -12.96
CA GLN A 25 -14.49 20.66 -13.42
C GLN A 25 -13.76 20.16 -14.67
N VAL A 26 -13.39 18.87 -14.71
CA VAL A 26 -12.72 18.28 -15.89
C VAL A 26 -13.66 18.25 -17.09
N ILE A 27 -14.94 17.93 -16.91
CA ILE A 27 -15.92 17.90 -18.00
C ILE A 27 -16.12 19.33 -18.55
N ASP A 28 -16.29 20.31 -17.70
CA ASP A 28 -16.51 21.72 -18.09
C ASP A 28 -15.28 22.29 -18.79
N ALA A 29 -14.07 21.88 -18.38
CA ALA A 29 -12.82 22.27 -19.02
C ALA A 29 -12.56 21.57 -20.37
N THR A 30 -13.38 20.59 -20.76
CA THR A 30 -13.21 19.83 -22.01
C THR A 30 -14.45 19.87 -22.93
N PRO A 31 -14.94 21.07 -23.36
CA PRO A 31 -16.16 21.19 -24.16
C PRO A 31 -16.03 20.52 -25.53
N GLY A 32 -14.81 20.35 -26.05
CA GLY A 32 -14.55 19.72 -27.34
C GLY A 32 -14.46 18.18 -27.29
N TYR A 33 -14.99 17.53 -26.25
CA TYR A 33 -14.99 16.09 -26.17
C TYR A 33 -15.77 15.43 -27.31
N ALA A 34 -15.13 14.56 -28.08
CA ALA A 34 -15.75 13.72 -29.10
C ALA A 34 -15.39 12.25 -28.89
N PRO A 35 -16.38 11.34 -28.78
CA PRO A 35 -16.12 9.91 -28.53
C PRO A 35 -15.20 9.24 -29.55
N GLY A 36 -15.27 9.67 -30.82
CA GLY A 36 -14.44 9.13 -31.93
C GLY A 36 -12.96 9.43 -31.82
N ASP A 37 -12.58 10.47 -31.08
CA ASP A 37 -11.19 10.92 -30.95
C ASP A 37 -10.32 10.07 -30.01
N ARG A 38 -10.88 9.05 -29.40
CA ARG A 38 -10.19 8.24 -28.39
C ARG A 38 -8.81 7.75 -28.84
N GLN A 39 -8.70 7.18 -30.03
CA GLN A 39 -7.43 6.63 -30.51
C GLN A 39 -6.41 7.74 -30.77
N ARG A 40 -6.82 8.82 -31.38
CA ARG A 40 -6.00 10.01 -31.62
C ARG A 40 -5.45 10.58 -30.32
N ILE A 41 -6.30 10.72 -29.29
CA ILE A 41 -5.90 11.23 -27.97
C ILE A 41 -4.91 10.29 -27.28
N ILE A 42 -5.10 8.97 -27.35
CA ILE A 42 -4.16 7.98 -26.82
C ILE A 42 -2.78 8.15 -27.47
N GLU A 43 -2.71 8.20 -28.80
CA GLU A 43 -1.44 8.32 -29.53
C GLU A 43 -0.74 9.66 -29.25
N GLN A 44 -1.49 10.76 -29.21
CA GLN A 44 -0.96 12.06 -28.88
C GLN A 44 -0.34 12.09 -27.48
N ASN A 45 -1.03 11.54 -26.47
CA ASN A 45 -0.56 11.52 -25.10
C ASN A 45 0.62 10.55 -24.88
N LYS A 46 0.74 9.50 -25.69
CA LYS A 46 1.96 8.67 -25.70
C LYS A 46 3.20 9.41 -26.18
N ARG A 47 3.03 10.25 -27.22
CA ARG A 47 4.14 11.01 -27.82
C ARG A 47 4.53 12.23 -26.98
N SER A 48 3.55 12.80 -26.26
CA SER A 48 3.73 14.03 -25.49
C SER A 48 3.36 13.81 -24.02
N PRO A 49 4.27 13.28 -23.21
CA PRO A 49 4.07 13.16 -21.77
C PRO A 49 3.89 14.55 -21.14
N VAL A 50 2.92 14.68 -20.24
CA VAL A 50 2.70 15.92 -19.50
C VAL A 50 3.92 16.26 -18.68
N ARG A 51 4.43 17.48 -18.84
CA ARG A 51 5.50 18.04 -18.03
C ARG A 51 4.96 19.30 -17.35
N HIS A 52 4.80 19.23 -16.04
CA HIS A 52 4.37 20.36 -15.24
C HIS A 52 5.40 20.64 -14.16
N ALA A 53 5.84 21.91 -14.04
CA ALA A 53 6.91 22.30 -13.13
C ALA A 53 6.58 22.04 -11.66
N TYR A 54 5.30 22.22 -11.28
CA TYR A 54 4.86 22.13 -9.88
C TYR A 54 4.07 20.87 -9.53
N PHE A 55 3.40 20.24 -10.51
CA PHE A 55 2.51 19.10 -10.27
C PHE A 55 3.00 17.86 -11.02
N ARG A 56 3.87 17.10 -10.37
CA ARG A 56 4.40 15.82 -10.93
C ARG A 56 3.33 14.75 -11.04
N GLU A 57 2.27 14.87 -10.26
CA GLU A 57 1.11 13.97 -10.22
C GLU A 57 0.38 13.91 -11.55
N TYR A 58 0.40 14.97 -12.36
CA TYR A 58 -0.22 14.95 -13.69
C TYR A 58 0.39 13.92 -14.63
N LEU A 59 1.69 13.65 -14.54
CA LEU A 59 2.32 12.60 -15.33
C LEU A 59 1.82 11.20 -14.90
N ALA A 60 1.69 10.98 -13.60
CA ALA A 60 1.15 9.73 -13.06
C ALA A 60 -0.31 9.53 -13.47
N LEU A 61 -1.12 10.59 -13.38
CA LEU A 61 -2.51 10.59 -13.82
C LEU A 61 -2.62 10.30 -15.32
N GLN A 62 -1.81 10.95 -16.17
CA GLN A 62 -1.80 10.70 -17.61
C GLN A 62 -1.48 9.23 -17.92
N ARG A 63 -0.47 8.65 -17.25
CA ARG A 63 -0.09 7.25 -17.41
C ARG A 63 -1.24 6.32 -17.02
N LEU A 64 -1.90 6.59 -15.91
CA LEU A 64 -3.07 5.83 -15.46
C LEU A 64 -4.23 5.93 -16.47
N CYS A 65 -4.54 7.13 -16.96
CA CYS A 65 -5.57 7.32 -17.97
C CYS A 65 -5.26 6.56 -19.27
N LEU A 66 -4.01 6.59 -19.73
CA LEU A 66 -3.58 5.84 -20.89
C LEU A 66 -3.73 4.33 -20.70
N LEU A 67 -3.34 3.81 -19.54
CA LEU A 67 -3.49 2.39 -19.19
C LEU A 67 -4.98 1.97 -19.25
N ILE A 68 -5.86 2.75 -18.66
CA ILE A 68 -7.31 2.51 -18.65
C ILE A 68 -7.87 2.54 -20.08
N LEU A 69 -7.52 3.55 -20.86
CA LEU A 69 -8.04 3.75 -22.22
C LEU A 69 -7.50 2.70 -23.20
N GLN A 70 -6.24 2.31 -23.10
CA GLN A 70 -5.66 1.33 -23.99
C GLN A 70 -6.19 -0.07 -23.74
N ARG A 71 -6.87 -0.31 -22.62
CA ARG A 71 -7.25 -1.67 -22.20
C ARG A 71 -6.02 -2.60 -22.29
N GLN A 72 -4.86 -2.11 -21.85
CA GLN A 72 -3.65 -2.93 -21.96
C GLN A 72 -3.86 -4.22 -21.20
N LYS A 73 -3.89 -5.28 -21.99
CA LYS A 73 -4.01 -6.63 -21.54
C LYS A 73 -2.66 -7.04 -21.00
N HIS A 74 -2.51 -7.16 -19.70
CA HIS A 74 -1.44 -7.99 -19.21
C HIS A 74 -1.87 -9.43 -19.46
N GLN A 75 -1.24 -10.05 -20.43
CA GLN A 75 -1.45 -11.46 -20.75
C GLN A 75 -0.81 -12.28 -19.62
N ILE A 76 -1.64 -12.73 -18.70
CA ILE A 76 -1.21 -13.66 -17.66
C ILE A 76 -1.56 -15.07 -18.20
N GLY A 77 -0.54 -15.77 -18.67
CA GLY A 77 -0.68 -17.16 -19.17
C GLY A 77 -0.74 -17.28 -20.70
N SER A 78 -0.28 -18.40 -21.20
CA SER A 78 -0.26 -18.78 -22.63
C SER A 78 -1.53 -19.52 -23.09
N GLY A 79 -2.66 -19.37 -22.40
CA GLY A 79 -3.92 -20.05 -22.69
C GLY A 79 -4.94 -19.21 -23.45
N SER A 80 -5.97 -19.86 -23.97
CA SER A 80 -7.08 -19.27 -24.75
C SER A 80 -8.00 -18.34 -23.97
N ARG A 81 -7.85 -18.22 -22.65
CA ARG A 81 -8.61 -17.29 -21.80
C ARG A 81 -7.78 -16.04 -21.55
N GLN A 82 -8.18 -14.94 -22.16
CA GLN A 82 -7.59 -13.63 -21.91
C GLN A 82 -8.20 -13.03 -20.63
N ILE A 83 -7.37 -12.82 -19.61
CA ILE A 83 -7.75 -12.09 -18.41
C ILE A 83 -7.42 -10.60 -18.65
N TYR A 84 -8.44 -9.77 -18.55
CA TYR A 84 -8.31 -8.32 -18.63
C TYR A 84 -8.26 -7.77 -17.21
N GLY A 85 -7.15 -7.17 -16.82
CA GLY A 85 -7.00 -6.60 -15.49
C GLY A 85 -6.02 -5.42 -15.48
N ILE A 86 -6.19 -4.54 -14.51
CA ILE A 86 -5.15 -3.60 -14.11
C ILE A 86 -4.37 -4.31 -13.02
N LEU A 87 -3.06 -4.48 -13.23
CA LEU A 87 -2.21 -5.03 -12.19
C LEU A 87 -2.00 -3.96 -11.12
N PHE A 88 -2.57 -4.18 -9.95
CA PHE A 88 -2.28 -3.39 -8.75
C PHE A 88 -1.26 -4.14 -7.90
N ASP A 89 -0.34 -3.39 -7.30
CA ASP A 89 0.44 -3.88 -6.18
C ASP A 89 -0.50 -4.01 -4.98
N GLY A 90 -0.98 -5.22 -4.74
CA GLY A 90 -1.95 -5.50 -3.69
C GLY A 90 -1.38 -5.24 -2.28
N ALA A 91 -0.08 -5.46 -2.09
CA ALA A 91 0.57 -5.21 -0.83
C ALA A 91 0.60 -3.71 -0.52
N TRP A 92 0.96 -2.89 -1.51
CA TRP A 92 0.90 -1.43 -1.36
C TRP A 92 -0.52 -0.90 -1.14
N LEU A 93 -1.50 -1.42 -1.88
CA LEU A 93 -2.89 -0.99 -1.70
C LEU A 93 -3.41 -1.34 -0.31
N TRP A 94 -3.01 -2.48 0.23
CA TRP A 94 -3.31 -2.90 1.59
C TRP A 94 -2.68 -1.97 2.62
N GLU A 95 -1.40 -1.62 2.45
CA GLU A 95 -0.67 -0.69 3.30
C GLU A 95 -1.35 0.70 3.35
N GLU A 96 -1.71 1.26 2.18
CA GLU A 96 -2.44 2.54 2.09
C GLU A 96 -3.84 2.46 2.72
N TYR A 97 -4.53 1.33 2.55
CA TYR A 97 -5.83 1.12 3.18
C TYR A 97 -5.73 1.09 4.71
N ILE A 98 -4.76 0.34 5.24
CA ILE A 98 -4.49 0.32 6.69
C ILE A 98 -4.15 1.72 7.20
N ALA A 99 -3.34 2.48 6.46
CA ALA A 99 -2.96 3.84 6.87
C ALA A 99 -4.18 4.75 7.12
N LEU A 100 -5.29 4.55 6.38
CA LEU A 100 -6.54 5.25 6.62
C LEU A 100 -7.26 4.80 7.90
N LEU A 101 -7.11 3.54 8.29
CA LEU A 101 -7.79 2.98 9.46
C LEU A 101 -7.06 3.30 10.76
N VAL A 102 -5.73 3.28 10.74
CA VAL A 102 -4.90 3.39 11.95
C VAL A 102 -4.15 4.72 12.06
N GLY A 103 -4.48 5.70 11.22
CA GLY A 103 -3.79 6.99 11.13
C GLY A 103 -3.76 7.81 12.42
N ASP A 104 -4.72 7.59 13.33
CA ASP A 104 -4.75 8.23 14.65
C ASP A 104 -3.73 7.63 15.62
N ILE A 105 -3.38 6.35 15.45
CA ILE A 105 -2.48 5.59 16.31
C ILE A 105 -1.06 5.59 15.76
N PHE A 106 -0.94 5.45 14.44
CA PHE A 106 0.35 5.29 13.77
C PHE A 106 0.65 6.43 12.81
N TYR A 107 1.92 6.72 12.70
CA TYR A 107 2.50 7.47 11.59
C TYR A 107 2.88 6.48 10.48
N HIS A 108 2.45 6.77 9.24
CA HIS A 108 2.79 6.00 8.05
C HIS A 108 3.87 6.73 7.24
N PRO A 109 5.14 6.27 7.24
CA PRO A 109 6.21 6.87 6.47
C PRO A 109 6.00 6.70 4.96
N ARG A 110 6.40 7.70 4.17
CA ARG A 110 6.31 7.63 2.70
C ARG A 110 7.46 6.79 2.10
N ASN A 111 7.35 5.47 2.25
CA ASN A 111 8.41 4.55 1.86
C ASN A 111 8.65 4.50 0.34
N LYS A 112 7.62 4.64 -0.49
CA LYS A 112 7.75 4.63 -1.97
C LYS A 112 8.56 5.79 -2.53
N SER A 113 8.50 6.96 -1.93
CA SER A 113 9.35 8.09 -2.32
C SER A 113 10.79 7.98 -1.81
N GLY A 114 11.05 7.01 -0.92
CA GLY A 114 12.31 6.89 -0.20
C GLY A 114 12.50 7.89 0.94
N GLU A 115 11.56 8.81 1.11
CA GLU A 115 11.57 9.83 2.19
C GLU A 115 11.36 9.21 3.58
N GLY A 116 10.62 8.09 3.63
CA GLY A 116 10.34 7.35 4.88
C GLY A 116 11.51 6.51 5.40
N ALA A 117 12.62 6.43 4.69
CA ALA A 117 13.76 5.59 5.07
C ALA A 117 14.32 5.98 6.44
N GLN A 118 14.41 5.00 7.33
CA GLN A 118 15.06 5.12 8.64
C GLN A 118 16.44 4.45 8.61
N ARG A 119 17.22 4.62 9.67
CA ARG A 119 18.53 4.01 9.81
C ARG A 119 18.57 3.09 11.03
N LEU A 120 19.01 1.87 10.82
CA LEU A 120 19.14 0.89 11.89
C LEU A 120 20.35 1.21 12.80
N PHE A 121 21.44 1.65 12.18
CA PHE A 121 22.69 1.96 12.88
C PHE A 121 23.08 3.43 12.76
N HIS A 122 23.91 3.90 13.68
CA HIS A 122 24.56 5.18 13.57
C HIS A 122 25.46 5.26 12.32
N GLY A 123 25.76 6.46 11.83
CA GLY A 123 26.61 6.63 10.64
C GLY A 123 25.90 6.35 9.30
N ASN A 124 24.59 6.46 9.26
CA ASN A 124 23.77 6.33 8.04
C ASN A 124 23.77 4.92 7.41
N VAL A 125 23.98 3.88 8.22
CA VAL A 125 24.05 2.49 7.81
C VAL A 125 22.73 1.76 8.10
N GLY A 126 22.39 0.77 7.27
CA GLY A 126 21.22 -0.08 7.43
C GLY A 126 19.92 0.66 7.19
N LYS A 127 19.57 0.93 5.93
CA LYS A 127 18.26 1.48 5.57
C LYS A 127 17.17 0.47 5.88
N ILE A 128 16.16 0.93 6.62
CA ILE A 128 14.94 0.19 6.92
C ILE A 128 13.72 1.05 6.57
N TYR A 129 12.61 0.39 6.28
CA TYR A 129 11.38 1.03 5.82
C TYR A 129 10.20 0.49 6.62
N PRO A 130 10.01 0.93 7.89
CA PRO A 130 8.85 0.51 8.67
C PRO A 130 7.57 1.07 8.04
N ASP A 131 6.51 0.25 7.99
CA ASP A 131 5.24 0.68 7.41
C ASP A 131 4.51 1.63 8.38
N PHE A 132 4.56 1.32 9.68
CA PHE A 132 3.85 2.08 10.71
C PHE A 132 4.67 2.25 11.97
N ILE A 133 4.73 3.48 12.47
CA ILE A 133 5.43 3.84 13.72
C ILE A 133 4.42 4.52 14.64
N GLY A 134 4.31 4.06 15.88
CA GLY A 134 3.37 4.63 16.85
C GLY A 134 3.60 6.12 17.09
N ARG A 135 2.51 6.88 17.18
CA ARG A 135 2.54 8.34 17.43
C ARG A 135 2.80 8.67 18.88
N ASP A 136 2.40 7.80 19.80
CA ASP A 136 2.60 8.00 21.23
C ASP A 136 4.03 7.62 21.64
N GLY A 137 4.80 8.60 22.09
CA GLY A 137 6.17 8.40 22.58
C GLY A 137 6.25 7.63 23.90
N ALA A 138 5.17 7.58 24.69
CA ALA A 138 5.10 6.83 25.93
C ALA A 138 4.81 5.34 25.68
N GLN A 139 3.99 5.04 24.69
CA GLN A 139 3.68 3.67 24.26
C GLN A 139 4.32 3.40 22.90
N ARG A 140 5.59 3.04 22.89
CA ARG A 140 6.33 2.77 21.66
C ARG A 140 5.87 1.46 21.05
N ILE A 141 5.21 1.57 19.92
CA ILE A 141 4.68 0.46 19.12
C ILE A 141 5.11 0.62 17.66
N VAL A 142 5.23 -0.49 16.95
CA VAL A 142 5.46 -0.52 15.51
C VAL A 142 4.53 -1.54 14.87
N ALA A 143 4.15 -1.31 13.62
CA ALA A 143 3.40 -2.30 12.87
C ALA A 143 3.93 -2.44 11.44
N ASP A 144 3.65 -3.58 10.85
CA ASP A 144 4.05 -3.97 9.52
C ASP A 144 2.86 -4.60 8.79
N ALA A 145 2.53 -4.06 7.62
CA ALA A 145 1.40 -4.51 6.82
C ALA A 145 1.77 -5.74 5.99
N LYS A 146 1.01 -6.81 6.11
CA LYS A 146 1.24 -8.02 5.32
C LYS A 146 0.01 -8.43 4.54
N TYR A 147 0.04 -8.23 3.21
CA TYR A 147 -1.02 -8.68 2.31
C TYR A 147 -0.86 -10.18 2.02
N LYS A 148 -1.02 -11.00 3.06
CA LYS A 148 -0.97 -12.46 3.01
C LYS A 148 -1.67 -13.09 4.21
N PRO A 149 -2.14 -14.35 4.10
CA PRO A 149 -2.75 -15.05 5.22
C PRO A 149 -1.84 -15.13 6.44
N MET A 150 -2.42 -15.13 7.63
CA MET A 150 -1.70 -15.19 8.93
C MET A 150 -0.63 -16.30 8.98
N GLY A 151 -0.94 -17.49 8.46
CA GLY A 151 -0.03 -18.63 8.46
C GLY A 151 1.22 -18.46 7.57
N ASN A 152 1.20 -17.51 6.64
CA ASN A 152 2.32 -17.21 5.75
C ASN A 152 3.22 -16.08 6.27
N ILE A 153 2.91 -15.51 7.44
CA ILE A 153 3.78 -14.58 8.16
C ILE A 153 4.81 -15.42 8.91
N ASP A 154 6.04 -15.41 8.45
CA ASP A 154 7.09 -16.35 8.85
C ASP A 154 8.42 -15.70 9.27
N GLY A 155 9.48 -16.48 9.34
CA GLY A 155 10.77 -16.11 9.92
C GLY A 155 11.37 -14.80 9.41
N ARG A 156 11.30 -14.48 8.13
CA ARG A 156 11.83 -13.20 7.60
C ARG A 156 11.01 -12.01 8.08
N ASP A 157 9.70 -12.16 8.13
CA ASP A 157 8.81 -11.12 8.64
C ASP A 157 9.12 -10.85 10.11
N TYR A 158 9.28 -11.91 10.92
CA TYR A 158 9.62 -11.75 12.33
C TYR A 158 10.93 -10.98 12.52
N LEU A 159 11.98 -11.34 11.79
CA LEU A 159 13.27 -10.64 11.87
C LEU A 159 13.15 -9.17 11.47
N GLN A 160 12.36 -8.87 10.45
CA GLN A 160 12.09 -7.50 9.99
C GLN A 160 11.40 -6.67 11.08
N LEU A 161 10.29 -7.18 11.62
CA LEU A 161 9.54 -6.48 12.66
C LEU A 161 10.36 -6.32 13.94
N LEU A 162 11.10 -7.35 14.34
CA LEU A 162 11.98 -7.29 15.52
C LEU A 162 13.10 -6.25 15.37
N ALA A 163 13.66 -6.10 14.15
CA ALA A 163 14.61 -5.04 13.87
C ALA A 163 13.98 -3.65 14.04
N TYR A 164 12.74 -3.48 13.61
CA TYR A 164 11.98 -2.23 13.81
C TYR A 164 11.71 -2.00 15.30
N MET A 165 11.21 -3.02 16.01
CA MET A 165 10.95 -2.94 17.45
C MET A 165 12.21 -2.51 18.21
N PHE A 166 13.36 -3.14 17.91
CA PHE A 166 14.63 -2.78 18.52
C PHE A 166 15.04 -1.34 18.21
N ARG A 167 14.94 -0.93 16.93
CA ARG A 167 15.31 0.43 16.48
C ARG A 167 14.49 1.52 17.15
N PHE A 168 13.20 1.29 17.39
CA PHE A 168 12.28 2.26 17.97
C PHE A 168 12.03 2.04 19.47
N ASP A 169 12.76 1.11 20.08
CA ASP A 169 12.57 0.73 21.50
C ASP A 169 11.11 0.33 21.80
N ALA A 170 10.47 -0.31 20.81
CA ALA A 170 9.09 -0.76 20.92
C ALA A 170 8.99 -2.09 21.67
N LYS A 171 8.04 -2.18 22.59
CA LYS A 171 7.77 -3.40 23.37
C LYS A 171 6.68 -4.27 22.71
N ILE A 172 5.88 -3.66 21.83
CA ILE A 172 4.80 -4.34 21.14
C ILE A 172 4.94 -4.07 19.64
N GLY A 173 4.97 -5.14 18.86
CA GLY A 173 4.90 -5.11 17.40
C GLY A 173 3.58 -5.69 16.90
N TYR A 174 3.10 -5.22 15.75
CA TYR A 174 1.88 -5.73 15.11
C TYR A 174 2.17 -6.16 13.68
N TYR A 175 1.59 -7.29 13.27
CA TYR A 175 1.31 -7.58 11.88
C TYR A 175 -0.15 -7.29 11.60
N LEU A 176 -0.40 -6.46 10.58
CA LEU A 176 -1.73 -6.10 10.13
C LEU A 176 -1.99 -6.82 8.80
N TYR A 177 -2.91 -7.79 8.80
CA TYR A 177 -3.18 -8.64 7.63
C TYR A 177 -4.68 -8.72 7.33
N PRO A 178 -5.07 -9.00 6.06
CA PRO A 178 -6.46 -9.14 5.69
C PRO A 178 -7.03 -10.45 6.25
N GLU A 179 -8.12 -10.36 7.01
CA GLU A 179 -8.79 -11.51 7.58
C GLU A 179 -10.31 -11.36 7.52
N ALA A 180 -11.01 -12.48 7.57
CA ALA A 180 -12.45 -12.46 7.69
C ALA A 180 -12.88 -12.03 9.11
N LYS A 181 -14.05 -11.40 9.23
CA LYS A 181 -14.58 -10.94 10.51
C LYS A 181 -14.61 -12.07 11.55
N GLY A 182 -14.11 -11.78 12.74
CA GLY A 182 -14.14 -12.70 13.89
C GLY A 182 -12.85 -13.49 14.12
N ALA A 183 -11.78 -13.20 13.39
CA ALA A 183 -10.48 -13.77 13.73
C ALA A 183 -9.99 -13.24 15.09
N GLU A 184 -9.50 -14.13 15.92
CA GLU A 184 -8.86 -13.77 17.19
C GLU A 184 -7.41 -13.36 16.96
N ASP A 185 -6.96 -12.35 17.70
CA ASP A 185 -5.57 -11.91 17.69
C ASP A 185 -4.66 -13.03 18.19
N LEU A 186 -3.59 -13.31 17.44
CA LEU A 186 -2.55 -14.22 17.87
C LEU A 186 -1.38 -13.42 18.48
N LYS A 187 -1.26 -13.49 19.80
CA LYS A 187 -0.16 -12.85 20.53
C LYS A 187 1.00 -13.83 20.74
N LEU A 188 2.18 -13.44 20.28
CA LEU A 188 3.41 -14.19 20.39
C LEU A 188 4.35 -13.49 21.37
N TRP A 189 4.78 -14.18 22.40
CA TRP A 189 5.74 -13.70 23.37
C TRP A 189 7.16 -14.04 22.97
N MET A 190 8.06 -13.07 23.09
CA MET A 190 9.48 -13.32 22.84
C MET A 190 10.07 -14.29 23.86
N ASN A 191 10.88 -15.21 23.38
CA ASN A 191 11.64 -16.08 24.28
C ASN A 191 12.87 -15.37 24.85
N ARG A 192 13.22 -15.69 26.10
CA ARG A 192 14.50 -15.38 26.70
C ARG A 192 15.08 -16.63 27.33
N GLY A 193 16.40 -16.73 27.31
CA GLY A 193 17.11 -17.86 27.91
C GLY A 193 18.60 -17.75 27.64
N SER A 194 19.37 -18.55 28.35
CA SER A 194 20.85 -18.49 28.29
C SER A 194 21.45 -19.25 27.11
N THR A 195 20.75 -20.25 26.59
CA THR A 195 21.24 -21.16 25.55
C THR A 195 20.08 -21.66 24.69
N TYR A 196 20.21 -22.84 24.10
CA TYR A 196 19.25 -23.48 23.24
C TYR A 196 17.81 -23.56 23.80
N GLU A 197 16.84 -23.94 23.00
CA GLU A 197 15.41 -24.01 23.30
C GLU A 197 15.01 -24.74 24.59
N LYS A 198 15.91 -25.54 25.19
CA LYS A 198 15.65 -26.29 26.43
C LYS A 198 15.47 -25.40 27.68
N ASN A 199 16.02 -24.20 27.67
CA ASN A 199 16.10 -23.32 28.85
C ASN A 199 15.45 -21.96 28.58
N VAL A 200 14.56 -21.88 27.62
CA VAL A 200 13.86 -20.62 27.28
C VAL A 200 12.58 -20.51 28.07
N VAL A 201 12.23 -19.28 28.40
CA VAL A 201 10.95 -18.90 29.00
C VAL A 201 10.39 -17.71 28.24
N PRO A 202 9.07 -17.57 28.12
CA PRO A 202 8.48 -16.40 27.49
C PRO A 202 8.80 -15.15 28.31
N ARG A 203 9.05 -14.06 27.60
CA ARG A 203 9.13 -12.72 28.20
C ARG A 203 7.71 -12.23 28.46
N ASP A 204 7.54 -11.40 29.47
CA ASP A 204 6.28 -10.75 29.83
C ASP A 204 6.20 -9.29 29.34
N ASP A 205 7.31 -8.75 28.82
CA ASP A 205 7.46 -7.34 28.47
C ASP A 205 7.54 -7.07 26.96
N VAL A 206 7.78 -8.10 26.13
CA VAL A 206 7.92 -7.92 24.66
C VAL A 206 7.09 -8.95 23.91
N SER A 207 6.22 -8.49 23.04
CA SER A 207 5.33 -9.35 22.24
C SER A 207 5.13 -8.84 20.82
N VAL A 208 4.75 -9.77 19.96
CA VAL A 208 4.27 -9.49 18.60
C VAL A 208 2.84 -10.01 18.48
N THR A 209 1.94 -9.18 17.97
CA THR A 209 0.53 -9.57 17.77
C THR A 209 0.24 -9.63 16.26
N LYS A 210 -0.32 -10.73 15.80
CA LYS A 210 -0.92 -10.85 14.49
C LYS A 210 -2.38 -10.44 14.60
N HIS A 211 -2.74 -9.30 14.00
CA HIS A 211 -4.05 -8.68 14.07
C HIS A 211 -4.70 -8.66 12.69
N GLY A 212 -5.83 -9.33 12.55
CA GLY A 212 -6.62 -9.38 11.34
C GLY A 212 -7.55 -8.16 11.23
N LEU A 213 -7.64 -7.56 10.04
CA LEU A 213 -8.48 -6.41 9.71
C LEU A 213 -9.42 -6.72 8.56
#